data_3bdbdf3024861f182b61c3d9075fef24
#
_entry.id   3bdbdf3024861f182b61c3d9075fef24
#
_cell.length_a   1.000
_cell.length_b   1.000
_cell.length_c   1.000
_cell.angle_alpha   90.00
_cell.angle_beta   90.00
_cell.angle_gamma   90.00
#
_symmetry.space_group_name_H-M   'P 1'
#
loop_
_entity.id
_entity.type
_entity.pdbx_description
1 polymer ?
#
loop_
_entity_poly.entity_id
_entity_poly.type
_entity_poly.pdbx_seq_one_letter_code
_entity_poly.pdbx_strand_id
1 'polypeptide(L)'
;MQDHTTPNEIARARAQVAELKQMFAATATARAERQRAKPLFERLGGRDAIHAVVTDIVELHYTDPVTASLCVGVDKQKLIGHVVDWLCQAAGGPAAYKGRDMVTAHAHLHMTDIHFLAAGDHIVRCLKKYSVPDPEIQEVMCAIIAHHDDVVR
;
A
#
# COMPACT_ATOMS: atom_id res chain seq x y z
N MET A 1 -16.78 -4.38 18.95
CA MET A 1 -17.38 -3.23 18.26
C MET A 1 -17.92 -3.72 16.94
N GLN A 2 -19.22 -3.69 16.75
CA GLN A 2 -19.84 -4.16 15.51
C GLN A 2 -19.48 -3.16 14.41
N ASP A 3 -18.90 -3.66 13.34
CA ASP A 3 -18.67 -2.88 12.12
C ASP A 3 -20.05 -2.52 11.55
N HIS A 4 -20.45 -1.25 11.69
CA HIS A 4 -21.71 -0.73 11.19
C HIS A 4 -21.63 -0.34 9.70
N THR A 5 -20.68 -0.93 8.96
CA THR A 5 -20.53 -0.70 7.53
C THR A 5 -21.80 -1.11 6.79
N THR A 6 -22.40 -0.18 6.11
CA THR A 6 -23.64 -0.42 5.35
C THR A 6 -23.37 -1.13 4.03
N PRO A 7 -24.34 -1.91 3.49
CA PRO A 7 -24.21 -2.51 2.16
C PRO A 7 -23.87 -1.51 1.05
N ASN A 8 -24.33 -0.26 1.19
CA ASN A 8 -24.06 0.80 0.23
C ASN A 8 -22.59 1.28 0.29
N GLU A 9 -22.02 1.37 1.49
CA GLU A 9 -20.59 1.71 1.64
C GLU A 9 -19.70 0.62 1.08
N ILE A 10 -20.03 -0.64 1.31
CA ILE A 10 -19.32 -1.78 0.72
C ILE A 10 -19.36 -1.72 -0.81
N ALA A 11 -20.54 -1.48 -1.39
CA ALA A 11 -20.69 -1.40 -2.83
C ALA A 11 -19.90 -0.24 -3.45
N ARG A 12 -19.89 0.92 -2.79
CA ARG A 12 -19.09 2.09 -3.21
C ARG A 12 -17.59 1.81 -3.16
N ALA A 13 -17.11 1.21 -2.08
CA ALA A 13 -15.70 0.86 -1.93
C ALA A 13 -15.25 -0.11 -3.02
N ARG A 14 -16.05 -1.14 -3.30
CA ARG A 14 -15.78 -2.11 -4.37
C ARG A 14 -15.74 -1.45 -5.75
N ALA A 15 -16.68 -0.55 -6.05
CA ALA A 15 -16.70 0.20 -7.30
C ALA A 15 -15.46 1.08 -7.45
N GLN A 16 -15.05 1.78 -6.39
CA GLN A 16 -13.85 2.61 -6.37
C GLN A 16 -12.58 1.79 -6.63
N VAL A 17 -12.45 0.62 -6.02
CA VAL A 17 -11.32 -0.29 -6.29
C VAL A 17 -11.29 -0.72 -7.76
N ALA A 18 -12.43 -1.06 -8.35
CA ALA A 18 -12.52 -1.43 -9.76
C ALA A 18 -12.08 -0.28 -10.69
N GLU A 19 -12.50 0.95 -10.40
CA GLU A 19 -12.07 2.14 -11.15
C GLU A 19 -10.55 2.36 -11.05
N LEU A 20 -9.97 2.23 -9.86
CA LEU A 20 -8.53 2.33 -9.64
C LEU A 20 -7.76 1.28 -10.44
N LYS A 21 -8.22 0.04 -10.45
CA LYS A 21 -7.60 -1.04 -11.25
C LYS A 21 -7.58 -0.69 -12.74
N GLN A 22 -8.69 -0.18 -13.28
CA GLN A 22 -8.77 0.24 -14.69
C GLN A 22 -7.83 1.42 -14.98
N MET A 23 -7.85 2.45 -14.14
CA MET A 23 -7.00 3.64 -14.29
C MET A 23 -5.52 3.26 -14.30
N PHE A 24 -5.08 2.41 -13.38
CA PHE A 24 -3.69 1.99 -13.30
C PHE A 24 -3.28 1.06 -14.44
N ALA A 25 -4.18 0.20 -14.92
CA ALA A 25 -3.91 -0.62 -16.10
C ALA A 25 -3.59 0.23 -17.35
N ALA A 26 -4.26 1.36 -17.52
CA ALA A 26 -4.03 2.27 -18.64
C ALA A 26 -2.64 2.95 -18.62
N THR A 27 -1.96 2.97 -17.48
CA THR A 27 -0.64 3.61 -17.32
C THR A 27 0.54 2.64 -17.44
N ALA A 28 0.30 1.36 -17.71
CA ALA A 28 1.31 0.31 -17.63
C ALA A 28 2.54 0.56 -18.51
N THR A 29 2.35 0.98 -19.76
CA THR A 29 3.45 1.25 -20.70
C THR A 29 4.34 2.40 -20.22
N ALA A 30 3.74 3.52 -19.84
CA ALA A 30 4.47 4.69 -19.33
C ALA A 30 5.25 4.38 -18.05
N ARG A 31 4.66 3.57 -17.15
CA ARG A 31 5.33 3.12 -15.92
C ARG A 31 6.53 2.22 -16.22
N ALA A 32 6.40 1.30 -17.16
CA ALA A 32 7.50 0.42 -17.57
C ALA A 32 8.66 1.21 -18.19
N GLU A 33 8.38 2.24 -18.99
CA GLU A 33 9.39 3.12 -19.57
C GLU A 33 10.14 3.90 -18.48
N ARG A 34 9.42 4.50 -17.52
CA ARG A 34 10.06 5.20 -16.39
C ARG A 34 10.91 4.26 -15.55
N GLN A 35 10.45 3.04 -15.30
CA GLN A 35 11.20 2.04 -14.54
C GLN A 35 12.49 1.64 -15.22
N ARG A 36 12.49 1.50 -16.55
CA ARG A 36 13.72 1.23 -17.32
C ARG A 36 14.69 2.38 -17.30
N ALA A 37 14.19 3.63 -17.38
CA ALA A 37 15.02 4.83 -17.38
C ALA A 37 15.70 5.06 -16.02
N LYS A 38 14.94 4.95 -14.93
CA LYS A 38 15.42 5.05 -13.55
C LYS A 38 14.44 4.32 -12.62
N PRO A 39 14.87 3.28 -11.89
CA PRO A 39 13.99 2.54 -11.01
C PRO A 39 13.24 3.43 -10.01
N LEU A 40 12.00 3.08 -9.71
CA LEU A 40 11.19 3.80 -8.74
C LEU A 40 11.89 3.91 -7.38
N PHE A 41 12.61 2.86 -6.96
CA PHE A 41 13.42 2.86 -5.75
C PHE A 41 14.36 4.06 -5.65
N GLU A 42 15.08 4.36 -6.74
CA GLU A 42 15.99 5.51 -6.79
C GLU A 42 15.22 6.84 -6.85
N ARG A 43 14.12 6.88 -7.60
CA ARG A 43 13.28 8.09 -7.71
C ARG A 43 12.58 8.43 -6.39
N LEU A 44 12.32 7.45 -5.53
CA LEU A 44 11.80 7.66 -4.17
C LEU A 44 12.88 8.10 -3.16
N GLY A 45 14.15 8.07 -3.54
CA GLY A 45 15.26 8.48 -2.69
C GLY A 45 15.97 7.34 -1.97
N GLY A 46 15.69 6.09 -2.32
CA GLY A 46 16.34 4.91 -1.74
C GLY A 46 15.73 4.46 -0.41
N ARG A 47 16.41 3.51 0.24
CA ARG A 47 15.89 2.81 1.42
C ARG A 47 15.56 3.74 2.59
N ASP A 48 16.43 4.70 2.91
CA ASP A 48 16.22 5.58 4.07
C ASP A 48 15.00 6.48 3.88
N ALA A 49 14.80 7.01 2.68
CA ALA A 49 13.61 7.79 2.35
C ALA A 49 12.33 6.93 2.42
N ILE A 50 12.37 5.72 1.88
CA ILE A 50 11.26 4.76 1.95
C ILE A 50 10.96 4.41 3.42
N HIS A 51 11.98 4.18 4.25
CA HIS A 51 11.81 3.88 5.66
C HIS A 51 11.08 5.02 6.41
N ALA A 52 11.45 6.27 6.14
CA ALA A 52 10.82 7.42 6.77
C ALA A 52 9.32 7.50 6.42
N VAL A 53 8.98 7.35 5.14
CA VAL A 53 7.58 7.36 4.67
C VAL A 53 6.79 6.19 5.26
N VAL A 54 7.35 4.98 5.22
CA VAL A 54 6.69 3.77 5.73
C VAL A 54 6.44 3.87 7.24
N THR A 55 7.36 4.45 8.00
CA THR A 55 7.17 4.68 9.44
C THR A 55 5.91 5.51 9.69
N ASP A 56 5.71 6.59 8.96
CA ASP A 56 4.52 7.44 9.08
C ASP A 56 3.25 6.72 8.59
N ILE A 57 3.33 5.94 7.51
CA ILE A 57 2.20 5.13 7.02
C ILE A 57 1.73 4.15 8.09
N VAL A 58 2.66 3.41 8.67
CA VAL A 58 2.34 2.42 9.72
C VAL A 58 1.76 3.11 10.95
N GLU A 59 2.26 4.29 11.33
CA GLU A 59 1.69 5.06 12.44
C GLU A 59 0.21 5.41 12.18
N LEU A 60 -0.13 5.82 10.96
CA LEU A 60 -1.53 6.06 10.59
C LEU A 60 -2.37 4.78 10.66
N HIS A 61 -1.83 3.63 10.23
CA HIS A 61 -2.55 2.36 10.33
C HIS A 61 -2.90 2.00 11.78
N TYR A 62 -2.02 2.30 12.73
CA TYR A 62 -2.24 2.03 14.16
C TYR A 62 -3.18 3.02 14.84
N THR A 63 -3.33 4.22 14.31
CA THR A 63 -4.11 5.31 14.94
C THR A 63 -5.46 5.56 14.29
N ASP A 64 -5.64 5.21 13.03
CA ASP A 64 -6.93 5.36 12.33
C ASP A 64 -7.93 4.29 12.80
N PRO A 65 -9.15 4.69 13.24
CA PRO A 65 -10.15 3.73 13.73
C PRO A 65 -10.54 2.65 12.72
N VAL A 66 -10.44 2.92 11.42
CA VAL A 66 -10.78 1.94 10.38
C VAL A 66 -9.75 0.81 10.31
N THR A 67 -8.46 1.13 10.45
CA THR A 67 -7.37 0.16 10.25
C THR A 67 -6.74 -0.33 11.54
N ALA A 68 -6.92 0.37 12.67
CA ALA A 68 -6.26 0.04 13.93
C ALA A 68 -6.57 -1.38 14.43
N SER A 69 -7.78 -1.87 14.20
CA SER A 69 -8.17 -3.23 14.57
C SER A 69 -7.36 -4.33 13.86
N LEU A 70 -6.87 -4.04 12.65
CA LEU A 70 -6.03 -4.95 11.87
C LEU A 70 -4.61 -5.06 12.44
N CYS A 71 -4.19 -4.09 13.24
CA CYS A 71 -2.86 -4.00 13.82
C CYS A 71 -2.75 -4.58 15.23
N VAL A 72 -3.85 -5.07 15.81
CA VAL A 72 -3.86 -5.62 17.17
C VAL A 72 -2.93 -6.83 17.27
N GLY A 73 -2.03 -6.79 18.26
CA GLY A 73 -1.06 -7.86 18.48
C GLY A 73 0.10 -7.92 17.50
N VAL A 74 0.18 -6.98 16.56
CA VAL A 74 1.28 -6.89 15.59
C VAL A 74 2.40 -6.02 16.17
N ASP A 75 3.64 -6.50 16.10
CA ASP A 75 4.82 -5.71 16.47
C ASP A 75 5.08 -4.63 15.41
N LYS A 76 4.91 -3.37 15.82
CA LYS A 76 5.02 -2.21 14.92
C LYS A 76 6.38 -2.12 14.23
N GLN A 77 7.47 -2.35 14.95
CA GLN A 77 8.82 -2.24 14.36
C GLN A 77 9.10 -3.35 13.35
N LYS A 78 8.64 -4.56 13.63
CA LYS A 78 8.72 -5.66 12.66
C LYS A 78 7.88 -5.40 11.44
N LEU A 79 6.68 -4.84 11.62
CA LEU A 79 5.81 -4.47 10.49
C LEU A 79 6.47 -3.42 9.60
N ILE A 80 7.03 -2.36 10.20
CA ILE A 80 7.78 -1.33 9.45
C ILE A 80 8.89 -1.99 8.63
N GLY A 81 9.70 -2.84 9.24
CA GLY A 81 10.80 -3.53 8.54
C GLY A 81 10.32 -4.36 7.35
N HIS A 82 9.25 -5.13 7.53
CA HIS A 82 8.67 -5.92 6.44
C HIS A 82 8.11 -5.07 5.30
N VAL A 83 7.39 -4.00 5.62
CA VAL A 83 6.84 -3.10 4.60
C VAL A 83 7.94 -2.36 3.85
N VAL A 84 9.00 -1.93 4.54
CA VAL A 84 10.18 -1.30 3.91
C VAL A 84 10.83 -2.28 2.92
N ASP A 85 11.10 -3.52 3.34
CA ASP A 85 11.73 -4.53 2.47
C ASP A 85 10.85 -4.82 1.25
N TRP A 86 9.54 -5.00 1.48
CA TRP A 86 8.60 -5.24 0.39
C TRP A 86 8.56 -4.08 -0.61
N LEU A 87 8.43 -2.84 -0.13
CA LEU A 87 8.35 -1.68 -1.02
C LEU A 87 9.66 -1.43 -1.76
N CYS A 88 10.82 -1.61 -1.10
CA CYS A 88 12.12 -1.53 -1.76
C CYS A 88 12.22 -2.52 -2.91
N GLN A 89 11.81 -3.78 -2.70
CA GLN A 89 11.82 -4.80 -3.76
C GLN A 89 10.81 -4.46 -4.86
N ALA A 90 9.58 -4.10 -4.53
CA ALA A 90 8.53 -3.75 -5.49
C ALA A 90 8.92 -2.53 -6.35
N ALA A 91 9.70 -1.60 -5.79
CA ALA A 91 10.22 -0.42 -6.49
C ALA A 91 11.47 -0.70 -7.33
N GLY A 92 11.97 -1.93 -7.38
CA GLY A 92 13.15 -2.30 -8.16
C GLY A 92 14.47 -2.02 -7.46
N GLY A 93 14.49 -1.90 -6.13
CA GLY A 93 15.70 -1.79 -5.32
C GLY A 93 16.41 -3.13 -5.11
N PRO A 94 17.61 -3.10 -4.51
CA PRO A 94 18.44 -4.29 -4.31
C PRO A 94 17.98 -5.20 -3.17
N ALA A 95 17.02 -4.76 -2.34
CA ALA A 95 16.53 -5.53 -1.21
C ALA A 95 15.68 -6.71 -1.66
N ALA A 96 15.82 -7.85 -0.97
CA ALA A 96 14.95 -9.00 -1.13
C ALA A 96 13.96 -9.07 0.03
N TYR A 97 12.66 -9.03 -0.26
CA TYR A 97 11.63 -9.28 0.73
C TYR A 97 11.65 -10.76 1.16
N LYS A 98 11.79 -11.00 2.45
CA LYS A 98 11.86 -12.35 3.04
C LYS A 98 10.65 -12.67 3.93
N GLY A 99 9.65 -11.82 3.93
CA GLY A 99 8.41 -12.02 4.67
C GLY A 99 7.49 -13.04 3.99
N ARG A 100 6.33 -13.26 4.60
CA ARG A 100 5.27 -14.09 4.02
C ARG A 100 4.71 -13.44 2.75
N ASP A 101 4.20 -14.26 1.83
CA ASP A 101 3.44 -13.75 0.68
C ASP A 101 2.19 -12.96 1.14
N MET A 102 1.63 -12.14 0.27
CA MET A 102 0.52 -11.25 0.61
C MET A 102 -0.72 -12.01 1.08
N VAL A 103 -1.03 -13.14 0.45
CA VAL A 103 -2.16 -13.99 0.83
C VAL A 103 -1.98 -14.48 2.27
N THR A 104 -0.86 -15.10 2.57
CA THR A 104 -0.56 -15.68 3.88
C THR A 104 -0.46 -14.59 4.97
N ALA A 105 0.16 -13.47 4.65
CA ALA A 105 0.35 -12.37 5.61
C ALA A 105 -0.96 -11.71 6.03
N HIS A 106 -1.98 -11.68 5.16
CA HIS A 106 -3.24 -10.98 5.38
C HIS A 106 -4.45 -11.89 5.63
N ALA A 107 -4.33 -13.21 5.43
CA ALA A 107 -5.47 -14.13 5.49
C ALA A 107 -6.28 -14.04 6.79
N HIS A 108 -5.62 -13.81 7.92
CA HIS A 108 -6.25 -13.74 9.24
C HIS A 108 -6.88 -12.36 9.56
N LEU A 109 -6.64 -11.36 8.72
CA LEU A 109 -7.09 -9.99 8.97
C LEU A 109 -8.53 -9.74 8.50
N HIS A 110 -9.04 -10.58 7.60
CA HIS A 110 -10.38 -10.40 6.99
C HIS A 110 -10.60 -8.99 6.46
N MET A 111 -9.61 -8.47 5.72
CA MET A 111 -9.66 -7.13 5.15
C MET A 111 -10.80 -6.99 4.15
N THR A 112 -11.48 -5.86 4.21
CA THR A 112 -12.51 -5.46 3.26
C THR A 112 -11.97 -4.39 2.30
N ASP A 113 -12.73 -4.08 1.23
CA ASP A 113 -12.42 -2.95 0.34
C ASP A 113 -12.29 -1.62 1.10
N ILE A 114 -13.07 -1.43 2.17
CA ILE A 114 -13.01 -0.22 3.01
C ILE A 114 -11.67 -0.13 3.73
N HIS A 115 -11.20 -1.21 4.32
CA HIS A 115 -9.87 -1.27 4.96
C HIS A 115 -8.76 -1.01 3.94
N PHE A 116 -8.87 -1.62 2.75
CA PHE A 116 -7.90 -1.45 1.67
C PHE A 116 -7.79 0.00 1.20
N LEU A 117 -8.93 0.66 0.99
CA LEU A 117 -8.97 2.07 0.58
C LEU A 117 -8.46 3.00 1.67
N ALA A 118 -8.79 2.75 2.94
CA ALA A 118 -8.26 3.53 4.07
C ALA A 118 -6.73 3.41 4.16
N ALA A 119 -6.19 2.19 4.05
CA ALA A 119 -4.75 1.97 4.02
C ALA A 119 -4.09 2.67 2.82
N GLY A 120 -4.73 2.62 1.65
CA GLY A 120 -4.26 3.33 0.45
C GLY A 120 -4.23 4.85 0.64
N ASP A 121 -5.24 5.42 1.30
CA ASP A 121 -5.26 6.86 1.64
C ASP A 121 -4.09 7.25 2.54
N HIS A 122 -3.77 6.43 3.55
CA HIS A 122 -2.58 6.66 4.40
C HIS A 122 -1.30 6.72 3.59
N ILE A 123 -1.13 5.80 2.63
CA ILE A 123 0.04 5.75 1.75
C ILE A 123 0.14 7.03 0.92
N VAL A 124 -0.92 7.43 0.25
CA VAL A 124 -0.95 8.64 -0.59
C VAL A 124 -0.66 9.89 0.24
N ARG A 125 -1.29 10.02 1.41
CA ARG A 125 -1.09 11.17 2.30
C ARG A 125 0.35 11.29 2.77
N CYS A 126 0.98 10.19 3.17
CA CYS A 126 2.36 10.20 3.61
C CYS A 126 3.32 10.49 2.45
N LEU A 127 3.13 9.90 1.27
CA LEU A 127 3.93 10.22 0.09
C LEU A 127 3.86 11.71 -0.27
N LYS A 128 2.67 12.31 -0.22
CA LYS A 128 2.49 13.75 -0.43
C LYS A 128 3.19 14.58 0.63
N LYS A 129 3.12 14.18 1.91
CA LYS A 129 3.84 14.84 3.01
C LYS A 129 5.34 14.92 2.76
N TYR A 130 5.92 13.89 2.15
CA TYR A 130 7.34 13.86 1.77
C TYR A 130 7.61 14.44 0.37
N SER A 131 6.66 15.16 -0.20
CA SER A 131 6.78 15.82 -1.51
C SER A 131 7.12 14.87 -2.67
N VAL A 132 6.68 13.63 -2.58
CA VAL A 132 6.82 12.66 -3.67
C VAL A 132 5.93 13.12 -4.84
N PRO A 133 6.45 13.20 -6.08
CA PRO A 133 5.66 13.62 -7.23
C PRO A 133 4.52 12.64 -7.57
N ASP A 134 3.44 13.14 -8.16
CA ASP A 134 2.26 12.33 -8.49
C ASP A 134 2.55 11.09 -9.34
N PRO A 135 3.43 11.11 -10.37
CA PRO A 135 3.75 9.90 -11.12
C PRO A 135 4.35 8.79 -10.25
N GLU A 136 5.22 9.12 -9.31
CA GLU A 136 5.83 8.17 -8.37
C GLU A 136 4.80 7.63 -7.37
N ILE A 137 3.90 8.49 -6.89
CA ILE A 137 2.76 8.07 -6.03
C ILE A 137 1.90 7.05 -6.77
N GLN A 138 1.56 7.31 -8.04
CA GLN A 138 0.80 6.38 -8.86
C GLN A 138 1.51 5.03 -9.02
N GLU A 139 2.82 5.02 -9.20
CA GLU A 139 3.59 3.78 -9.33
C GLU A 139 3.60 2.96 -8.04
N VAL A 140 3.72 3.61 -6.88
CA VAL A 140 3.56 2.95 -5.58
C VAL A 140 2.16 2.35 -5.46
N MET A 141 1.13 3.12 -5.77
CA MET A 141 -0.25 2.67 -5.68
C MET A 141 -0.56 1.55 -6.67
N CYS A 142 0.07 1.53 -7.85
CA CYS A 142 -0.03 0.40 -8.77
C CYS A 142 0.51 -0.91 -8.16
N ALA A 143 1.63 -0.84 -7.46
CA ALA A 143 2.18 -2.01 -6.77
C ALA A 143 1.24 -2.50 -5.66
N ILE A 144 0.60 -1.59 -4.94
CA ILE A 144 -0.37 -1.91 -3.88
C ILE A 144 -1.64 -2.54 -4.47
N ILE A 145 -2.25 -1.92 -5.48
CA ILE A 145 -3.52 -2.38 -6.06
C ILE A 145 -3.38 -3.75 -6.75
N ALA A 146 -2.18 -4.09 -7.22
CA ALA A 146 -1.90 -5.40 -7.81
C ALA A 146 -2.11 -6.56 -6.82
N HIS A 147 -2.02 -6.29 -5.50
CA HIS A 147 -2.25 -7.26 -4.44
C HIS A 147 -3.63 -7.19 -3.80
N HIS A 148 -4.54 -6.38 -4.34
CA HIS A 148 -5.89 -6.23 -3.78
C HIS A 148 -6.57 -7.57 -3.54
N ASP A 149 -6.61 -8.44 -4.57
CA ASP A 149 -7.31 -9.73 -4.49
C ASP A 149 -6.58 -10.77 -3.61
N ASP A 150 -5.32 -10.52 -3.28
CA ASP A 150 -4.55 -11.32 -2.33
C ASP A 150 -4.87 -10.97 -0.87
N VAL A 151 -5.23 -9.72 -0.59
CA VAL A 151 -5.39 -9.20 0.77
C VAL A 151 -6.84 -8.99 1.18
N VAL A 152 -7.74 -8.67 0.26
CA VAL A 152 -9.18 -8.51 0.52
C VAL A 152 -9.89 -9.83 0.31
N ARG A 153 -10.56 -10.32 1.39
CA ARG A 153 -11.25 -11.62 1.40
C ARG A 153 -12.49 -11.61 2.30
#